data_04ed2d035fe992a018e4bb7fbca99452
#
_entry.id   04ed2d035fe992a018e4bb7fbca99452
#
_cell.length_a   1.000
_cell.length_b   1.000
_cell.length_c   1.000
_cell.angle_alpha   90.00
_cell.angle_beta   90.00
_cell.angle_gamma   90.00
#
_symmetry.space_group_name_H-M   'P 1'
#
loop_
_entity.id
_entity.type
_entity.pdbx_description
1 polymer ?
#
loop_
_entity_poly.entity_id
_entity_poly.type
_entity_poly.pdbx_seq_one_letter_code
_entity_poly.pdbx_strand_id
1 'polypeptide(L)'
;MINLCEYLAGNEYPGRGIAIGRTPCGKNIRVAYWIMGRSENSRNRVFVEDGEGIRTQAFDPSKLEDPSLIIYAPVRVIDGKTIVTN
;
A
#
# COMPACT_ATOMS: atom_id res chain seq x y z
N MET A 1 -22.51 0.39 -3.85
CA MET A 1 -21.05 0.14 -3.84
C MET A 1 -20.34 1.35 -3.26
N ILE A 2 -19.42 1.14 -2.36
CA ILE A 2 -18.64 2.23 -1.78
C ILE A 2 -17.55 2.64 -2.77
N ASN A 3 -17.45 3.94 -3.05
CA ASN A 3 -16.32 4.49 -3.78
C ASN A 3 -15.19 4.71 -2.77
N LEU A 4 -14.15 3.89 -2.83
CA LEU A 4 -13.04 3.92 -1.89
C LEU A 4 -12.34 5.27 -1.89
N CYS A 5 -12.13 5.87 -3.05
CA CYS A 5 -11.45 7.16 -3.16
C CYS A 5 -12.25 8.28 -2.48
N GLU A 6 -13.57 8.30 -2.67
CA GLU A 6 -14.43 9.28 -2.01
C GLU A 6 -14.47 9.05 -0.49
N TYR A 7 -14.54 7.79 -0.07
CA TYR A 7 -14.54 7.45 1.35
C TYR A 7 -13.25 7.92 2.03
N LEU A 8 -12.09 7.64 1.43
CA LEU A 8 -10.80 8.02 2.01
C LEU A 8 -10.56 9.54 1.93
N ALA A 9 -11.06 10.22 0.90
CA ALA A 9 -10.90 11.66 0.77
C ALA A 9 -11.61 12.44 1.88
N GLY A 10 -12.71 11.89 2.42
CA GLY A 10 -13.43 12.50 3.54
C GLY A 10 -12.85 12.19 4.91
N ASN A 11 -11.76 11.44 4.99
CA ASN A 11 -11.15 11.02 6.25
C ASN A 11 -9.79 11.69 6.43
N GLU A 12 -9.66 12.56 7.42
CA GLU A 12 -8.41 13.28 7.70
C GLU A 12 -7.25 12.36 8.08
N TYR A 13 -7.55 11.22 8.67
CA TYR A 13 -6.55 10.22 9.04
C TYR A 13 -7.04 8.83 8.68
N PRO A 14 -6.87 8.39 7.42
CA PRO A 14 -7.35 7.08 6.99
C PRO A 14 -6.59 5.90 7.62
N GLY A 15 -5.44 6.15 8.26
CA GLY A 15 -4.68 5.09 8.90
C GLY A 15 -4.06 4.13 7.90
N ARG A 16 -4.30 2.84 8.12
CA ARG A 16 -3.78 1.76 7.28
C ARG A 16 -4.91 0.82 6.93
N GLY A 17 -4.94 0.35 5.69
CA GLY A 17 -5.97 -0.58 5.30
C GLY A 17 -5.67 -1.35 4.03
N ILE A 18 -6.44 -2.40 3.83
CA ILE A 18 -6.36 -3.28 2.68
C ILE A 18 -7.80 -3.50 2.19
N ALA A 19 -8.00 -3.38 0.89
CA ALA A 19 -9.27 -3.74 0.26
C ALA A 19 -9.00 -4.66 -0.93
N ILE A 20 -9.79 -5.72 -1.06
CA ILE A 20 -9.68 -6.67 -2.15
C ILE A 20 -11.07 -6.82 -2.76
N GLY A 21 -11.15 -6.71 -4.08
CA GLY A 21 -12.42 -6.84 -4.78
C GLY A 21 -12.22 -7.34 -6.20
N ARG A 22 -13.33 -7.67 -6.85
CA ARG A 22 -13.32 -8.06 -8.25
C ARG A 22 -13.65 -6.88 -9.14
N THR A 23 -13.11 -6.88 -10.35
CA THR A 23 -13.55 -5.92 -11.37
C THR A 23 -15.00 -6.19 -11.75
N PRO A 24 -15.73 -5.20 -12.32
CA PRO A 24 -17.12 -5.41 -12.72
C PRO A 24 -17.34 -6.59 -13.67
N CYS A 25 -16.37 -6.91 -14.52
CA CYS A 25 -16.46 -8.07 -15.41
C CYS A 25 -16.12 -9.40 -14.72
N GLY A 26 -15.64 -9.39 -13.46
CA GLY A 26 -15.30 -10.59 -12.71
C GLY A 26 -14.04 -11.30 -13.15
N LYS A 27 -13.32 -10.80 -14.15
CA LYS A 27 -12.12 -11.46 -14.72
C LYS A 27 -10.86 -11.17 -13.92
N ASN A 28 -10.81 -10.04 -13.23
CA ASN A 28 -9.63 -9.61 -12.49
C ASN A 28 -9.96 -9.31 -11.05
N ILE A 29 -8.94 -9.37 -10.22
CA ILE A 29 -9.03 -8.98 -8.80
C ILE A 29 -8.27 -7.67 -8.63
N ARG A 30 -8.87 -6.73 -7.92
CA ARG A 30 -8.21 -5.47 -7.54
C ARG A 30 -7.83 -5.51 -6.09
N VAL A 31 -6.63 -5.04 -5.80
CA VAL A 31 -6.13 -4.90 -4.45
C VAL A 31 -5.77 -3.45 -4.22
N ALA A 32 -6.26 -2.87 -3.15
CA ALA A 32 -5.90 -1.54 -2.71
C ALA A 32 -5.22 -1.63 -1.34
N TYR A 33 -4.11 -0.95 -1.20
CA TYR A 33 -3.40 -0.84 0.05
C TYR A 33 -3.12 0.65 0.29
N TRP A 34 -3.42 1.12 1.50
CA TRP A 34 -3.14 2.51 1.85
C TRP A 34 -2.55 2.60 3.24
N ILE A 35 -1.75 3.64 3.44
CA ILE A 35 -1.12 3.90 4.72
C ILE A 35 -0.86 5.38 4.88
N MET A 36 -1.07 5.88 6.09
CA MET A 36 -0.71 7.22 6.49
C MET A 36 0.19 7.13 7.71
N GLY A 37 1.43 7.62 7.57
CA GLY A 37 2.37 7.64 8.69
C GLY A 37 2.06 8.77 9.68
N ARG A 38 2.38 8.55 10.94
CA ARG A 38 2.20 9.55 12.00
C ARG A 38 3.41 10.44 12.19
N SER A 39 4.60 9.96 11.85
CA SER A 39 5.85 10.70 12.00
C SER A 39 6.42 11.09 10.65
N GLU A 40 7.35 12.04 10.64
CA GLU A 40 8.06 12.43 9.43
C GLU A 40 8.79 11.23 8.82
N ASN A 41 9.46 10.43 9.66
CA ASN A 41 10.14 9.22 9.20
C ASN A 41 9.16 8.23 8.55
N SER A 42 8.01 7.98 9.17
CA SER A 42 7.04 7.02 8.63
C SER A 42 6.33 7.52 7.38
N ARG A 43 6.31 8.83 7.12
CA ARG A 43 5.75 9.42 5.90
C ARG A 43 6.75 9.47 4.75
N ASN A 44 8.02 9.19 5.02
CA ASN A 44 9.09 9.22 4.02
C ASN A 44 9.12 7.92 3.22
N ARG A 45 8.04 7.65 2.49
CA ARG A 45 7.92 6.43 1.70
C ARG A 45 7.07 6.63 0.47
N VAL A 46 7.35 5.81 -0.55
CA VAL A 46 6.53 5.69 -1.76
C VAL A 46 6.38 4.22 -2.10
N PHE A 47 5.36 3.89 -2.88
CA PHE A 47 5.19 2.55 -3.43
C PHE A 47 5.84 2.47 -4.80
N VAL A 48 6.51 1.34 -5.05
CA VAL A 48 7.11 1.06 -6.36
C VAL A 48 6.79 -0.37 -6.76
N GLU A 49 6.74 -0.61 -8.06
CA GLU A 49 6.56 -1.95 -8.58
C GLU A 49 7.78 -2.81 -8.27
N ASP A 50 7.54 -4.07 -7.92
CA ASP A 50 8.59 -5.05 -7.64
C ASP A 50 8.15 -6.39 -8.25
N GLY A 51 8.52 -6.59 -9.52
CA GLY A 51 8.02 -7.72 -10.30
C GLY A 51 6.50 -7.66 -10.42
N GLU A 52 5.81 -8.70 -9.95
CA GLU A 52 4.35 -8.75 -9.92
C GLU A 52 3.76 -8.18 -8.63
N GLY A 53 4.61 -7.78 -7.69
CA GLY A 53 4.19 -7.22 -6.41
C GLY A 53 4.50 -5.73 -6.28
N ILE A 54 4.45 -5.27 -5.05
CA ILE A 54 4.70 -3.86 -4.71
C ILE A 54 5.57 -3.85 -3.45
N ARG A 55 6.55 -2.97 -3.44
CA ARG A 55 7.34 -2.69 -2.24
C ARG A 55 7.36 -1.20 -1.94
N THR A 56 7.76 -0.86 -0.75
CA THR A 56 7.99 0.53 -0.37
C THR A 56 9.46 0.89 -0.51
N GLN A 57 9.73 2.17 -0.68
CA GLN A 57 11.10 2.71 -0.60
C GLN A 57 11.02 4.11 -0.01
N ALA A 58 12.16 4.60 0.49
CA ALA A 58 12.23 5.95 1.01
C ALA A 58 11.98 6.97 -0.10
N PHE A 59 11.12 7.95 0.17
CA PHE A 59 10.93 9.09 -0.75
C PHE A 59 12.20 9.92 -0.82
N ASP A 60 12.82 10.18 0.33
CA ASP A 60 14.09 10.88 0.42
C ASP A 60 15.06 10.02 1.24
N PRO A 61 15.95 9.25 0.58
CA PRO A 61 16.90 8.37 1.28
C PRO A 61 17.80 9.08 2.27
N SER A 62 18.09 10.37 2.04
CA SER A 62 18.95 11.14 2.95
C SER A 62 18.31 11.38 4.31
N LYS A 63 16.98 11.26 4.41
CA LYS A 63 16.22 11.44 5.64
C LYS A 63 15.78 10.13 6.26
N LEU A 64 16.23 9.00 5.71
CA LEU A 64 15.86 7.68 6.22
C LEU A 64 16.54 7.43 7.56
N GLU A 65 15.73 7.27 8.64
CA GLU A 65 16.24 7.02 9.98
C GLU A 65 16.18 5.53 10.34
N ASP A 66 15.02 4.91 10.16
CA ASP A 66 14.81 3.50 10.51
C ASP A 66 14.10 2.79 9.36
N PRO A 67 14.85 2.05 8.52
CA PRO A 67 14.24 1.35 7.38
C PRO A 67 13.29 0.24 7.79
N SER A 68 13.44 -0.35 8.97
CA SER A 68 12.57 -1.46 9.38
C SER A 68 11.11 -1.06 9.51
N LEU A 69 10.83 0.22 9.75
CA LEU A 69 9.48 0.73 9.92
C LEU A 69 8.82 1.13 8.60
N ILE A 70 9.60 1.38 7.55
CA ILE A 70 9.07 1.93 6.31
C ILE A 70 9.39 1.11 5.06
N ILE A 71 10.38 0.23 5.10
CA ILE A 71 10.77 -0.58 3.95
C ILE A 71 10.20 -1.99 4.10
N TYR A 72 9.20 -2.31 3.30
CA TYR A 72 8.58 -3.64 3.29
C TYR A 72 7.81 -3.84 1.98
N ALA A 73 7.30 -5.04 1.75
CA ALA A 73 6.54 -5.36 0.56
C ALA A 73 5.09 -5.72 0.94
N PRO A 74 4.13 -4.78 0.81
CA PRO A 74 2.74 -5.06 1.18
C PRO A 74 2.05 -6.02 0.22
N VAL A 75 2.50 -6.12 -1.03
CA VAL A 75 1.93 -7.01 -2.03
C VAL A 75 3.03 -7.86 -2.63
N ARG A 76 2.90 -9.18 -2.54
CA ARG A 76 3.83 -10.14 -3.14
C ARG A 76 3.07 -11.25 -3.85
N VAL A 77 3.64 -11.74 -4.94
CA VAL A 77 3.09 -12.89 -5.65
C VAL A 77 4.08 -14.06 -5.52
N ILE A 78 3.63 -15.14 -4.91
CA ILE A 78 4.45 -16.34 -4.65
C ILE A 78 3.64 -17.55 -5.11
N ASP A 79 4.23 -18.37 -5.99
CA ASP A 79 3.60 -19.60 -6.53
C ASP A 79 2.19 -19.34 -7.08
N GLY A 80 2.02 -18.27 -7.83
CA GLY A 80 0.74 -17.90 -8.41
C GLY A 80 -0.28 -17.34 -7.43
N LYS A 81 0.12 -17.14 -6.18
CA LYS A 81 -0.75 -16.59 -5.14
C LYS A 81 -0.36 -15.16 -4.81
N THR A 82 -1.35 -14.28 -4.73
CA THR A 82 -1.13 -12.90 -4.33
C THR A 82 -1.32 -12.78 -2.81
N ILE A 83 -0.30 -12.31 -2.13
CA ILE A 83 -0.31 -12.11 -0.67
C ILE A 83 -0.28 -10.61 -0.39
N VAL A 84 -1.23 -10.13 0.39
CA VAL A 84 -1.31 -8.74 0.81
C VAL A 84 -1.21 -8.68 2.33
N THR A 85 -0.20 -7.97 2.82
CA THR A 85 0.02 -7.84 4.27
C THR A 85 0.43 -6.41 4.63
N ASN A 86 0.39 -6.14 5.90
CA ASN A 86 0.91 -4.87 6.40
C ASN A 86 1.81 -5.02 7.61
#